data_7dbd351270e78ee2ba302604809a1920
#
_entry.id   7dbd351270e78ee2ba302604809a1920
#
_cell.length_a   1.000
_cell.length_b   1.000
_cell.length_c   1.000
_cell.angle_alpha   90.00
_cell.angle_beta   90.00
_cell.angle_gamma   90.00
#
_symmetry.space_group_name_H-M   'P 1'
#
loop_
_entity.id
_entity.type
_entity.pdbx_description
1 polymer ?
#
loop_
_entity_poly.entity_id
_entity_poly.type
_entity_poly.pdbx_seq_one_letter_code
_entity_poly.pdbx_strand_id
1 'polypeptide(L)'
;MIEAAVTADAPATGPASARTLPALTQSKPARFATIMVLYFLQGVPFGLTTVALTAWLSAQGATPVEIGAFVGFALLPWSTKLFNGLLMDRFTFKPMGRRRSWILSAQFLMIAALLAMAFLAPTANDIMTLSALCFALSLCATFNDVAVDGMAVDIVPSDERTAINSVMFASQFAGIAATSAIAGSLLMAGDLRVTALVLAGIVLIATVFVSLFCERPGERLMPWSKGEASPECLKRQRSAFWPIISGVFRSLFKRHVLLLLAGMACIQSSDAFADAVAPTLGVQHLGWTSEAYSNFGAMISLVIAGAILVLPAPLKMWLGPRMAVIVPVVMAALTAAAASFTFPYWQGSNEFVLVEALMRILSWVAAIGLISWTMQICNPAIAATQFALFMAMNNFARSGYASVSGWVVEAGGYPAAYFAVSGWLVVGLVLIWLARVGDETLVTNHDD
;
A
#
# COMPACT_ATOMS: atom_id res chain seq x y z
N MET A 1 77.43 -10.43 14.27
CA MET A 1 76.91 -11.35 15.25
C MET A 1 76.26 -10.55 16.35
N ILE A 2 74.93 -10.51 16.35
CA ILE A 2 74.01 -10.41 17.50
C ILE A 2 72.63 -10.59 16.91
N GLU A 3 72.02 -11.77 17.16
CA GLU A 3 70.66 -12.12 16.89
C GLU A 3 69.71 -11.26 17.73
N ALA A 4 68.80 -10.60 17.12
CA ALA A 4 67.66 -10.00 17.80
C ALA A 4 66.43 -10.96 17.68
N ALA A 5 66.07 -11.53 18.81
CA ALA A 5 64.88 -12.39 18.97
C ALA A 5 63.59 -11.60 18.67
N VAL A 6 62.86 -12.06 17.69
CA VAL A 6 61.49 -11.61 17.42
C VAL A 6 60.58 -12.30 18.43
N THR A 7 60.10 -11.56 19.42
CA THR A 7 58.98 -12.00 20.29
C THR A 7 57.67 -11.96 19.47
N ALA A 8 57.11 -13.13 19.23
CA ALA A 8 55.80 -13.27 18.65
C ALA A 8 54.73 -12.77 19.65
N ASP A 9 54.11 -11.66 19.34
CA ASP A 9 52.93 -11.19 20.04
C ASP A 9 51.77 -12.19 19.82
N ALA A 10 51.29 -12.78 20.89
CA ALA A 10 50.10 -13.61 20.92
C ALA A 10 48.88 -12.71 20.59
N PRO A 11 47.92 -13.17 19.75
CA PRO A 11 46.72 -12.39 19.48
C PRO A 11 45.93 -12.23 20.78
N ALA A 12 45.70 -10.98 21.18
CA ALA A 12 44.85 -10.62 22.30
C ALA A 12 43.42 -11.17 22.01
N THR A 13 43.04 -12.17 22.79
CA THR A 13 41.63 -12.62 22.86
C THR A 13 40.81 -11.51 23.49
N GLY A 14 40.29 -10.61 22.64
CA GLY A 14 39.28 -9.65 23.05
C GLY A 14 38.04 -10.39 23.54
N PRO A 15 37.26 -9.79 24.48
CA PRO A 15 36.09 -10.41 25.04
C PRO A 15 35.14 -10.83 23.89
N ALA A 16 34.67 -12.08 23.97
CA ALA A 16 33.71 -12.65 22.98
C ALA A 16 32.59 -11.64 22.73
N SER A 17 32.60 -11.05 21.55
CA SER A 17 31.57 -10.13 21.14
C SER A 17 30.23 -10.87 21.22
N ALA A 18 29.35 -10.43 22.09
CA ALA A 18 27.97 -10.90 22.10
C ALA A 18 27.50 -10.95 20.63
N ARG A 19 27.02 -12.10 20.16
CA ARG A 19 26.54 -12.30 18.78
C ARG A 19 25.40 -11.32 18.54
N THR A 20 25.72 -10.14 18.08
CA THR A 20 24.73 -9.17 17.60
C THR A 20 24.22 -9.66 16.26
N LEU A 21 22.89 -9.63 16.05
CA LEU A 21 22.31 -9.92 14.76
C LEU A 21 22.89 -8.97 13.70
N PRO A 22 23.12 -9.43 12.46
CA PRO A 22 23.70 -8.60 11.41
C PRO A 22 22.76 -7.44 11.08
N ALA A 23 23.33 -6.27 10.83
CA ALA A 23 22.57 -5.12 10.37
C ALA A 23 21.95 -5.39 8.98
N LEU A 24 20.84 -4.72 8.67
CA LEU A 24 20.11 -4.93 7.41
C LEU A 24 20.96 -4.65 6.17
N THR A 25 21.92 -3.72 6.25
CA THR A 25 22.86 -3.45 5.16
C THR A 25 23.88 -4.58 4.95
N GLN A 26 24.12 -5.42 5.94
CA GLN A 26 25.13 -6.49 5.89
C GLN A 26 24.56 -7.84 5.50
N SER A 27 23.24 -8.08 5.68
CA SER A 27 22.62 -9.37 5.47
C SER A 27 21.44 -9.27 4.50
N LYS A 28 21.60 -9.84 3.30
CA LYS A 28 20.51 -9.93 2.32
C LYS A 28 19.28 -10.66 2.87
N PRO A 29 19.39 -11.85 3.51
CA PRO A 29 18.21 -12.52 4.08
C PRO A 29 17.50 -11.71 5.14
N ALA A 30 18.23 -11.06 6.07
CA ALA A 30 17.64 -10.22 7.11
C ALA A 30 16.91 -9.00 6.50
N ARG A 31 17.52 -8.37 5.48
CA ARG A 31 16.93 -7.23 4.75
C ARG A 31 15.62 -7.63 4.07
N PHE A 32 15.63 -8.74 3.31
CA PHE A 32 14.42 -9.22 2.63
C PHE A 32 13.34 -9.61 3.64
N ALA A 33 13.66 -10.41 4.66
CA ALA A 33 12.72 -10.82 5.68
C ALA A 33 12.08 -9.63 6.42
N THR A 34 12.90 -8.63 6.80
CA THR A 34 12.40 -7.43 7.48
C THR A 34 11.46 -6.63 6.58
N ILE A 35 11.82 -6.39 5.32
CA ILE A 35 10.97 -5.66 4.38
C ILE A 35 9.68 -6.44 4.08
N MET A 36 9.75 -7.76 3.92
CA MET A 36 8.57 -8.62 3.75
C MET A 36 7.59 -8.50 4.92
N VAL A 37 8.09 -8.60 6.16
CA VAL A 37 7.26 -8.46 7.36
C VAL A 37 6.64 -7.07 7.44
N LEU A 38 7.40 -6.02 7.14
CA LEU A 38 6.91 -4.65 7.17
C LEU A 38 5.81 -4.39 6.14
N TYR A 39 5.95 -4.93 4.92
CA TYR A 39 4.91 -4.83 3.89
C TYR A 39 3.70 -5.72 4.17
N PHE A 40 3.91 -6.89 4.76
CA PHE A 40 2.80 -7.70 5.27
C PHE A 40 1.95 -6.92 6.27
N LEU A 41 2.57 -6.19 7.20
CA LEU A 41 1.84 -5.35 8.16
C LEU A 41 1.05 -4.22 7.52
N GLN A 42 1.46 -3.72 6.36
CA GLN A 42 0.67 -2.73 5.61
C GLN A 42 -0.64 -3.33 5.08
N GLY A 43 -0.70 -4.64 4.89
CA GLY A 43 -1.92 -5.35 4.54
C GLY A 43 -2.98 -5.38 5.66
N VAL A 44 -2.58 -5.22 6.93
CA VAL A 44 -3.50 -5.32 8.08
C VAL A 44 -4.62 -4.27 8.02
N PRO A 45 -4.36 -2.96 7.89
CA PRO A 45 -5.44 -1.98 7.79
C PRO A 45 -6.32 -2.20 6.54
N PHE A 46 -5.76 -2.56 5.38
CA PHE A 46 -6.55 -2.83 4.18
C PHE A 46 -7.46 -4.05 4.37
N GLY A 47 -6.93 -5.19 4.76
CA GLY A 47 -7.71 -6.41 4.96
C GLY A 47 -8.81 -6.25 6.00
N LEU A 48 -8.55 -5.50 7.07
CA LEU A 48 -9.55 -5.18 8.08
C LEU A 48 -10.61 -4.20 7.55
N THR A 49 -10.17 -3.05 6.99
CA THR A 49 -11.08 -1.93 6.71
C THR A 49 -11.81 -2.04 5.38
N THR A 50 -11.18 -2.58 4.32
CA THR A 50 -11.81 -2.63 3.00
C THR A 50 -12.44 -3.98 2.66
N VAL A 51 -12.16 -5.02 3.46
CA VAL A 51 -12.71 -6.36 3.22
C VAL A 51 -13.55 -6.85 4.41
N ALA A 52 -12.93 -7.06 5.57
CA ALA A 52 -13.64 -7.73 6.68
C ALA A 52 -14.73 -6.85 7.33
N LEU A 53 -14.41 -5.59 7.65
CA LEU A 53 -15.38 -4.67 8.27
C LEU A 53 -16.47 -4.25 7.29
N THR A 54 -16.17 -4.07 6.01
CA THR A 54 -17.21 -3.74 5.01
C THR A 54 -18.18 -4.90 4.81
N ALA A 55 -17.69 -6.15 4.81
CA ALA A 55 -18.55 -7.33 4.77
C ALA A 55 -19.39 -7.47 6.04
N TRP A 56 -18.80 -7.22 7.21
CA TRP A 56 -19.49 -7.25 8.49
C TRP A 56 -20.56 -6.17 8.58
N LEU A 57 -20.25 -4.90 8.21
CA LEU A 57 -21.22 -3.81 8.16
C LEU A 57 -22.37 -4.11 7.19
N SER A 58 -22.05 -4.69 6.01
CA SER A 58 -23.06 -5.13 5.05
C SER A 58 -24.01 -6.18 5.65
N ALA A 59 -23.48 -7.15 6.39
CA ALA A 59 -24.28 -8.17 7.08
C ALA A 59 -25.16 -7.59 8.20
N GLN A 60 -24.77 -6.45 8.79
CA GLN A 60 -25.55 -5.71 9.78
C GLN A 60 -26.54 -4.73 9.16
N GLY A 61 -26.65 -4.69 7.84
CA GLY A 61 -27.62 -3.87 7.12
C GLY A 61 -27.19 -2.44 6.79
N ALA A 62 -25.89 -2.13 6.91
CA ALA A 62 -25.37 -0.83 6.50
C ALA A 62 -25.62 -0.60 4.99
N THR A 63 -26.06 0.61 4.64
CA THR A 63 -26.35 0.98 3.26
C THR A 63 -25.10 1.10 2.40
N PRO A 64 -25.22 1.00 1.06
CA PRO A 64 -24.07 1.25 0.16
C PRO A 64 -23.43 2.63 0.37
N VAL A 65 -24.22 3.66 0.71
CA VAL A 65 -23.72 5.02 1.01
C VAL A 65 -22.87 5.02 2.28
N GLU A 66 -23.34 4.38 3.36
CA GLU A 66 -22.61 4.29 4.61
C GLU A 66 -21.31 3.54 4.44
N ILE A 67 -21.30 2.43 3.70
CA ILE A 67 -20.08 1.66 3.42
C ILE A 67 -19.11 2.44 2.54
N GLY A 68 -19.62 3.11 1.50
CA GLY A 68 -18.80 3.98 0.65
C GLY A 68 -18.14 5.11 1.43
N ALA A 69 -18.88 5.78 2.31
CA ALA A 69 -18.36 6.81 3.20
C ALA A 69 -17.31 6.25 4.19
N PHE A 70 -17.58 5.09 4.78
CA PHE A 70 -16.65 4.39 5.67
C PHE A 70 -15.33 4.06 4.98
N VAL A 71 -15.36 3.42 3.80
CA VAL A 71 -14.17 3.07 3.03
C VAL A 71 -13.41 4.32 2.61
N GLY A 72 -14.12 5.33 2.08
CA GLY A 72 -13.50 6.57 1.68
C GLY A 72 -12.78 7.28 2.82
N PHE A 73 -13.39 7.33 4.01
CA PHE A 73 -12.78 7.93 5.19
C PHE A 73 -11.59 7.11 5.70
N ALA A 74 -11.68 5.79 5.69
CA ALA A 74 -10.57 4.91 6.08
C ALA A 74 -9.37 4.98 5.12
N LEU A 75 -9.60 5.25 3.83
CA LEU A 75 -8.54 5.41 2.83
C LEU A 75 -7.92 6.82 2.80
N LEU A 76 -8.61 7.84 3.34
CA LEU A 76 -8.17 9.23 3.27
C LEU A 76 -6.74 9.46 3.81
N PRO A 77 -6.29 8.83 4.93
CA PRO A 77 -4.93 9.01 5.44
C PRO A 77 -3.82 8.67 4.43
N TRP A 78 -4.07 7.78 3.47
CA TRP A 78 -3.10 7.43 2.43
C TRP A 78 -2.77 8.60 1.49
N SER A 79 -3.60 9.65 1.50
CA SER A 79 -3.35 10.91 0.79
C SER A 79 -2.31 11.79 1.48
N THR A 80 -1.97 11.51 2.74
CA THR A 80 -1.02 12.33 3.52
C THR A 80 0.44 11.94 3.33
N LYS A 81 0.76 10.95 2.49
CA LYS A 81 2.12 10.40 2.29
C LYS A 81 3.19 11.48 2.08
N LEU A 82 2.89 12.53 1.32
CA LEU A 82 3.81 13.63 1.11
C LEU A 82 4.18 14.34 2.43
N PHE A 83 3.18 14.68 3.23
CA PHE A 83 3.40 15.35 4.52
C PHE A 83 4.14 14.44 5.50
N ASN A 84 3.82 13.15 5.53
CA ASN A 84 4.49 12.17 6.37
C ASN A 84 5.99 12.09 6.04
N GLY A 85 6.34 12.05 4.74
CA GLY A 85 7.74 12.05 4.29
C GLY A 85 8.49 13.31 4.71
N LEU A 86 7.88 14.48 4.54
CA LEU A 86 8.46 15.77 4.95
C LEU A 86 8.68 15.85 6.47
N LEU A 87 7.71 15.38 7.25
CA LEU A 87 7.80 15.33 8.71
C LEU A 87 8.94 14.42 9.16
N MET A 88 9.05 13.23 8.56
CA MET A 88 10.09 12.26 8.85
C MET A 88 11.50 12.76 8.51
N ASP A 89 11.65 13.47 7.40
CA ASP A 89 12.95 14.02 7.01
C ASP A 89 13.41 15.15 7.94
N ARG A 90 12.47 15.86 8.57
CA ARG A 90 12.75 16.92 9.52
C ARG A 90 13.03 16.40 10.94
N PHE A 91 12.26 15.42 11.40
CA PHE A 91 12.25 14.94 12.79
C PHE A 91 12.71 13.49 12.85
N THR A 92 14.01 13.24 12.73
CA THR A 92 14.57 11.89 12.76
C THR A 92 15.45 11.69 14.01
N PHE A 93 15.21 10.59 14.72
CA PHE A 93 16.09 10.16 15.81
C PHE A 93 17.26 9.34 15.25
N LYS A 94 18.28 10.03 14.76
CA LYS A 94 19.44 9.47 14.04
C LYS A 94 20.18 8.31 14.73
N PRO A 95 20.30 8.25 16.08
CA PRO A 95 20.99 7.12 16.74
C PRO A 95 20.37 5.74 16.47
N MET A 96 19.08 5.66 16.10
CA MET A 96 18.39 4.40 15.75
C MET A 96 18.35 4.15 14.24
N GLY A 97 19.08 4.90 13.44
CA GLY A 97 18.95 4.91 11.99
C GLY A 97 18.00 6.01 11.52
N ARG A 98 17.84 6.12 10.19
CA ARG A 98 17.08 7.22 9.62
C ARG A 98 15.57 6.97 9.65
N ARG A 99 15.14 5.75 9.43
CA ARG A 99 13.72 5.38 9.27
C ARG A 99 13.18 4.51 10.40
N ARG A 100 14.05 3.74 11.03
CA ARG A 100 13.66 2.74 12.01
C ARG A 100 12.92 3.30 13.22
N SER A 101 13.28 4.49 13.72
CA SER A 101 12.54 5.14 14.81
C SER A 101 11.08 5.43 14.43
N TRP A 102 10.84 5.88 13.19
CA TRP A 102 9.50 6.12 12.66
C TRP A 102 8.71 4.82 12.45
N ILE A 103 9.36 3.78 11.92
CA ILE A 103 8.74 2.44 11.73
C ILE A 103 8.23 1.91 13.07
N LEU A 104 9.09 1.84 14.08
CA LEU A 104 8.70 1.32 15.39
C LEU A 104 7.62 2.19 16.05
N SER A 105 7.74 3.51 15.99
CA SER A 105 6.73 4.42 16.53
C SER A 105 5.37 4.24 15.85
N ALA A 106 5.34 4.13 14.52
CA ALA A 106 4.12 3.89 13.77
C ALA A 106 3.48 2.56 14.12
N GLN A 107 4.26 1.49 14.27
CA GLN A 107 3.76 0.17 14.68
C GLN A 107 3.20 0.17 16.10
N PHE A 108 3.84 0.84 17.05
CA PHE A 108 3.29 1.01 18.40
C PHE A 108 1.97 1.78 18.38
N LEU A 109 1.85 2.80 17.54
CA LEU A 109 0.60 3.55 17.38
C LEU A 109 -0.48 2.70 16.66
N MET A 110 -0.11 1.83 15.71
CA MET A 110 -1.04 0.85 15.12
C MET A 110 -1.58 -0.12 16.20
N ILE A 111 -0.70 -0.64 17.06
CA ILE A 111 -1.11 -1.48 18.19
C ILE A 111 -2.06 -0.71 19.10
N ALA A 112 -1.73 0.54 19.46
CA ALA A 112 -2.58 1.38 20.30
C ALA A 112 -3.95 1.64 19.66
N ALA A 113 -4.02 1.88 18.33
CA ALA A 113 -5.29 2.05 17.63
C ALA A 113 -6.15 0.77 17.65
N LEU A 114 -5.53 -0.40 17.45
CA LEU A 114 -6.20 -1.69 17.54
C LEU A 114 -6.66 -2.01 19.00
N LEU A 115 -5.86 -1.68 20.00
CA LEU A 115 -6.25 -1.81 21.39
C LEU A 115 -7.40 -0.85 21.76
N ALA A 116 -7.39 0.37 21.24
CA ALA A 116 -8.50 1.31 21.39
C ALA A 116 -9.78 0.76 20.74
N MET A 117 -9.66 0.15 19.55
CA MET A 117 -10.79 -0.54 18.89
C MET A 117 -11.30 -1.70 19.74
N ALA A 118 -10.42 -2.50 20.33
CA ALA A 118 -10.82 -3.60 21.22
C ALA A 118 -11.48 -3.10 22.52
N PHE A 119 -10.98 -1.99 23.06
CA PHE A 119 -11.52 -1.42 24.31
C PHE A 119 -12.89 -0.78 24.10
N LEU A 120 -13.04 0.03 23.06
CA LEU A 120 -14.29 0.71 22.71
C LEU A 120 -15.32 -0.27 22.13
N ALA A 121 -14.86 -1.27 21.36
CA ALA A 121 -15.67 -2.29 20.71
C ALA A 121 -16.98 -1.73 20.09
N PRO A 122 -16.89 -0.72 19.18
CA PRO A 122 -18.08 -0.09 18.63
C PRO A 122 -18.95 -1.11 17.89
N THR A 123 -20.27 -0.94 17.99
CA THR A 123 -21.24 -1.72 17.24
C THR A 123 -21.35 -1.22 15.79
N ALA A 124 -22.04 -1.97 14.94
CA ALA A 124 -22.29 -1.52 13.55
C ALA A 124 -23.10 -0.22 13.48
N ASN A 125 -23.89 0.10 14.49
CA ASN A 125 -24.63 1.36 14.59
C ASN A 125 -23.71 2.56 14.89
N ASP A 126 -22.53 2.33 15.47
CA ASP A 126 -21.54 3.36 15.78
C ASP A 126 -20.51 3.53 14.66
N ILE A 127 -21.00 3.60 13.41
CA ILE A 127 -20.15 3.64 12.21
C ILE A 127 -19.15 4.81 12.23
N MET A 128 -19.50 5.92 12.86
CA MET A 128 -18.62 7.08 13.00
C MET A 128 -17.41 6.77 13.89
N THR A 129 -17.62 6.14 15.06
CA THR A 129 -16.54 5.72 15.96
C THR A 129 -15.66 4.67 15.27
N LEU A 130 -16.26 3.70 14.58
CA LEU A 130 -15.55 2.69 13.83
C LEU A 130 -14.70 3.33 12.71
N SER A 131 -15.26 4.27 11.97
CA SER A 131 -14.56 5.02 10.92
C SER A 131 -13.36 5.81 11.48
N ALA A 132 -13.53 6.47 12.63
CA ALA A 132 -12.45 7.22 13.27
C ALA A 132 -11.29 6.32 13.73
N LEU A 133 -11.59 5.13 14.26
CA LEU A 133 -10.58 4.15 14.64
C LEU A 133 -9.85 3.57 13.42
N CYS A 134 -10.58 3.27 12.35
CA CYS A 134 -10.00 2.83 11.07
C CYS A 134 -9.14 3.92 10.42
N PHE A 135 -9.58 5.17 10.49
CA PHE A 135 -8.78 6.33 10.06
C PHE A 135 -7.48 6.43 10.85
N ALA A 136 -7.53 6.35 12.18
CA ALA A 136 -6.34 6.39 13.04
C ALA A 136 -5.38 5.23 12.71
N LEU A 137 -5.89 4.01 12.56
CA LEU A 137 -5.11 2.83 12.17
C LEU A 137 -4.44 3.05 10.79
N SER A 138 -5.19 3.51 9.79
CA SER A 138 -4.68 3.81 8.44
C SER A 138 -3.64 4.93 8.45
N LEU A 139 -3.82 5.96 9.29
CA LEU A 139 -2.86 7.05 9.45
C LEU A 139 -1.52 6.52 9.98
N CYS A 140 -1.55 5.69 11.03
CA CYS A 140 -0.34 5.05 11.56
C CYS A 140 0.32 4.15 10.51
N ALA A 141 -0.48 3.37 9.76
CA ALA A 141 0.02 2.53 8.68
C ALA A 141 0.66 3.34 7.55
N THR A 142 0.14 4.53 7.23
CA THR A 142 0.72 5.41 6.22
C THR A 142 2.08 5.96 6.66
N PHE A 143 2.26 6.27 7.94
CA PHE A 143 3.59 6.59 8.48
C PHE A 143 4.54 5.40 8.39
N ASN A 144 4.10 4.20 8.76
CA ASN A 144 4.92 3.00 8.59
C ASN A 144 5.34 2.78 7.13
N ASP A 145 4.42 2.89 6.18
CA ASP A 145 4.64 2.72 4.75
C ASP A 145 5.71 3.68 4.21
N VAL A 146 5.56 4.98 4.43
CA VAL A 146 6.52 5.99 3.98
C VAL A 146 7.90 5.78 4.61
N ALA A 147 7.96 5.33 5.87
CA ALA A 147 9.23 5.04 6.53
C ALA A 147 9.91 3.80 5.94
N VAL A 148 9.13 2.76 5.62
CA VAL A 148 9.63 1.51 5.01
C VAL A 148 10.12 1.75 3.59
N ASP A 149 9.37 2.50 2.77
CA ASP A 149 9.77 2.89 1.42
C ASP A 149 11.09 3.66 1.46
N GLY A 150 11.20 4.64 2.36
CA GLY A 150 12.42 5.40 2.56
C GLY A 150 13.59 4.52 3.04
N MET A 151 13.34 3.54 3.91
CA MET A 151 14.35 2.58 4.34
C MET A 151 14.81 1.70 3.18
N ALA A 152 13.88 1.16 2.39
CA ALA A 152 14.21 0.32 1.24
C ALA A 152 15.11 1.06 0.25
N VAL A 153 14.80 2.34 -0.06
CA VAL A 153 15.66 3.18 -0.92
C VAL A 153 17.07 3.39 -0.32
N ASP A 154 17.17 3.50 1.02
CA ASP A 154 18.41 3.83 1.71
C ASP A 154 19.35 2.62 1.92
N ILE A 155 18.80 1.40 2.06
CA ILE A 155 19.60 0.20 2.42
C ILE A 155 19.65 -0.89 1.35
N VAL A 156 18.79 -0.84 0.32
CA VAL A 156 18.73 -1.88 -0.71
C VAL A 156 19.70 -1.54 -1.85
N PRO A 157 20.66 -2.42 -2.17
CA PRO A 157 21.54 -2.28 -3.34
C PRO A 157 20.76 -2.22 -4.66
N SER A 158 21.32 -1.55 -5.65
CA SER A 158 20.65 -1.30 -6.93
C SER A 158 20.26 -2.57 -7.70
N ASP A 159 21.09 -3.61 -7.61
CA ASP A 159 20.87 -4.93 -8.23
C ASP A 159 19.73 -5.73 -7.58
N GLU A 160 19.39 -5.44 -6.32
CA GLU A 160 18.31 -6.11 -5.59
C GLU A 160 16.95 -5.37 -5.67
N ARG A 161 16.91 -4.12 -6.13
CA ARG A 161 15.70 -3.26 -6.08
C ARG A 161 14.50 -3.86 -6.79
N THR A 162 14.70 -4.44 -7.96
CA THR A 162 13.59 -5.04 -8.73
C THR A 162 12.97 -6.21 -7.98
N ALA A 163 13.82 -7.11 -7.45
CA ALA A 163 13.36 -8.28 -6.72
C ALA A 163 12.63 -7.87 -5.43
N ILE A 164 13.17 -6.90 -4.69
CA ILE A 164 12.57 -6.49 -3.42
C ILE A 164 11.23 -5.77 -3.64
N ASN A 165 11.10 -4.94 -4.69
CA ASN A 165 9.83 -4.29 -5.01
C ASN A 165 8.72 -5.31 -5.31
N SER A 166 9.01 -6.36 -6.05
CA SER A 166 8.05 -7.43 -6.31
C SER A 166 7.62 -8.15 -5.03
N VAL A 167 8.59 -8.44 -4.17
CA VAL A 167 8.35 -9.08 -2.86
C VAL A 167 7.54 -8.16 -1.93
N MET A 168 7.78 -6.85 -1.95
CA MET A 168 7.04 -5.86 -1.19
C MET A 168 5.53 -5.96 -1.48
N PHE A 169 5.13 -5.80 -2.75
CA PHE A 169 3.71 -5.88 -3.13
C PHE A 169 3.09 -7.25 -2.84
N ALA A 170 3.79 -8.35 -3.16
CA ALA A 170 3.30 -9.69 -2.87
C ALA A 170 3.06 -9.89 -1.36
N SER A 171 3.96 -9.39 -0.51
CA SER A 171 3.82 -9.46 0.94
C SER A 171 2.64 -8.61 1.46
N GLN A 172 2.40 -7.43 0.87
CA GLN A 172 1.25 -6.60 1.21
C GLN A 172 -0.06 -7.34 0.93
N PHE A 173 -0.19 -7.93 -0.26
CA PHE A 173 -1.39 -8.70 -0.59
C PHE A 173 -1.54 -9.96 0.25
N ALA A 174 -0.44 -10.63 0.62
CA ALA A 174 -0.47 -11.73 1.59
C ALA A 174 -0.97 -11.25 2.98
N GLY A 175 -0.58 -10.06 3.40
CA GLY A 175 -1.07 -9.42 4.61
C GLY A 175 -2.57 -9.08 4.54
N ILE A 176 -3.03 -8.54 3.40
CA ILE A 176 -4.46 -8.31 3.15
C ILE A 176 -5.22 -9.63 3.25
N ALA A 177 -4.75 -10.67 2.57
CA ALA A 177 -5.38 -11.99 2.55
C ALA A 177 -5.49 -12.59 3.96
N ALA A 178 -4.38 -12.64 4.69
CA ALA A 178 -4.35 -13.18 6.03
C ALA A 178 -5.29 -12.41 6.98
N THR A 179 -5.26 -11.08 6.92
CA THR A 179 -6.10 -10.24 7.77
C THR A 179 -7.57 -10.39 7.41
N SER A 180 -7.93 -10.41 6.12
CA SER A 180 -9.31 -10.57 5.68
C SER A 180 -9.90 -11.89 6.13
N ALA A 181 -9.16 -13.00 6.00
CA ALA A 181 -9.61 -14.31 6.45
C ALA A 181 -9.77 -14.37 7.97
N ILE A 182 -8.75 -13.96 8.72
CA ILE A 182 -8.77 -13.98 10.20
C ILE A 182 -9.87 -13.06 10.73
N ALA A 183 -9.91 -11.82 10.28
CA ALA A 183 -10.89 -10.85 10.74
C ALA A 183 -12.32 -11.23 10.33
N GLY A 184 -12.50 -11.75 9.11
CA GLY A 184 -13.81 -12.21 8.63
C GLY A 184 -14.40 -13.30 9.49
N SER A 185 -13.62 -14.33 9.82
CA SER A 185 -14.07 -15.43 10.70
C SER A 185 -14.37 -14.97 12.12
N LEU A 186 -13.53 -14.10 12.70
CA LEU A 186 -13.72 -13.59 14.06
C LEU A 186 -14.91 -12.62 14.16
N LEU A 187 -15.12 -11.76 13.17
CA LEU A 187 -16.26 -10.85 13.11
C LEU A 187 -17.58 -11.59 12.89
N MET A 188 -17.58 -12.69 12.13
CA MET A 188 -18.76 -13.54 12.01
C MET A 188 -19.16 -14.17 13.35
N ALA A 189 -18.18 -14.51 14.20
CA ALA A 189 -18.45 -14.95 15.57
C ALA A 189 -18.97 -13.81 16.48
N GLY A 190 -19.09 -12.58 15.96
CA GLY A 190 -19.68 -11.42 16.62
C GLY A 190 -18.74 -10.68 17.57
N ASP A 191 -17.43 -10.88 17.48
CA ASP A 191 -16.47 -10.30 18.43
C ASP A 191 -15.42 -9.39 17.77
N LEU A 192 -15.77 -8.11 17.59
CA LEU A 192 -14.85 -7.07 17.14
C LEU A 192 -13.68 -6.90 18.13
N ARG A 193 -13.91 -7.10 19.43
CA ARG A 193 -12.87 -6.99 20.46
C ARG A 193 -11.79 -8.04 20.26
N VAL A 194 -12.19 -9.30 20.10
CA VAL A 194 -11.25 -10.40 19.85
C VAL A 194 -10.52 -10.19 18.52
N THR A 195 -11.22 -9.76 17.47
CA THR A 195 -10.62 -9.43 16.19
C THR A 195 -9.50 -8.41 16.33
N ALA A 196 -9.78 -7.28 16.99
CA ALA A 196 -8.81 -6.22 17.19
C ALA A 196 -7.61 -6.66 18.07
N LEU A 197 -7.83 -7.46 19.11
CA LEU A 197 -6.76 -8.02 19.95
C LEU A 197 -5.86 -8.98 19.19
N VAL A 198 -6.43 -9.86 18.37
CA VAL A 198 -5.66 -10.80 17.53
C VAL A 198 -4.79 -10.02 16.54
N LEU A 199 -5.35 -9.01 15.86
CA LEU A 199 -4.59 -8.18 14.93
C LEU A 199 -3.51 -7.36 15.66
N ALA A 200 -3.78 -6.82 16.84
CA ALA A 200 -2.78 -6.16 17.68
C ALA A 200 -1.63 -7.11 18.04
N GLY A 201 -1.94 -8.38 18.35
CA GLY A 201 -0.95 -9.44 18.58
C GLY A 201 -0.07 -9.71 17.37
N ILE A 202 -0.67 -9.78 16.17
CA ILE A 202 0.08 -9.96 14.91
C ILE A 202 1.04 -8.79 14.68
N VAL A 203 0.56 -7.55 14.83
CA VAL A 203 1.40 -6.35 14.69
C VAL A 203 2.50 -6.35 15.75
N LEU A 204 2.21 -6.73 16.99
CA LEU A 204 3.20 -6.81 18.08
C LEU A 204 4.30 -7.82 17.76
N ILE A 205 3.95 -9.03 17.34
CA ILE A 205 4.94 -10.07 16.97
C ILE A 205 5.88 -9.56 15.86
N ALA A 206 5.31 -8.95 14.83
CA ALA A 206 6.10 -8.38 13.75
C ALA A 206 6.96 -7.19 14.21
N THR A 207 6.45 -6.34 15.10
CA THR A 207 7.20 -5.22 15.70
C THR A 207 8.39 -5.74 16.51
N VAL A 208 8.19 -6.79 17.32
CA VAL A 208 9.29 -7.45 18.05
C VAL A 208 10.34 -7.99 17.08
N PHE A 209 9.93 -8.69 16.02
CA PHE A 209 10.84 -9.19 15.00
C PHE A 209 11.68 -8.06 14.37
N VAL A 210 11.04 -6.99 13.91
CA VAL A 210 11.72 -5.83 13.29
C VAL A 210 12.65 -5.12 14.27
N SER A 211 12.30 -5.10 15.57
CA SER A 211 13.11 -4.47 16.60
C SER A 211 14.47 -5.13 16.83
N LEU A 212 14.64 -6.38 16.38
CA LEU A 212 15.88 -7.14 16.55
C LEU A 212 17.01 -6.69 15.60
N PHE A 213 16.69 -5.95 14.51
CA PHE A 213 17.66 -5.58 13.49
C PHE A 213 17.90 -4.07 13.46
N CYS A 214 19.15 -3.63 13.32
CA CYS A 214 19.52 -2.24 13.01
C CYS A 214 19.56 -2.01 11.50
N GLU A 215 19.35 -0.77 11.04
CA GLU A 215 19.59 -0.42 9.63
C GLU A 215 21.08 -0.61 9.26
N ARG A 216 21.97 -0.07 10.08
CA ARG A 216 23.41 -0.12 9.89
C ARG A 216 24.14 -0.56 11.15
N PRO A 217 25.38 -1.08 11.02
CA PRO A 217 26.21 -1.48 12.17
C PRO A 217 26.46 -0.30 13.11
N GLY A 218 26.41 -0.58 14.41
CA GLY A 218 26.69 0.41 15.46
C GLY A 218 25.52 1.31 15.85
N GLU A 219 24.41 1.28 15.14
CA GLU A 219 23.20 2.02 15.50
C GLU A 219 22.47 1.40 16.70
N ARG A 220 21.68 2.20 17.40
CA ARG A 220 20.89 1.74 18.56
C ARG A 220 19.74 0.84 18.13
N LEU A 221 19.55 -0.25 18.87
CA LEU A 221 18.34 -1.09 18.71
C LEU A 221 17.09 -0.41 19.28
N MET A 222 17.23 0.28 20.42
CA MET A 222 16.16 0.99 21.10
C MET A 222 16.67 2.37 21.57
N PRO A 223 15.79 3.34 21.89
CA PRO A 223 16.23 4.67 22.33
C PRO A 223 17.18 4.66 23.52
N TRP A 224 17.02 3.68 24.41
CA TRP A 224 17.82 3.50 25.65
C TRP A 224 19.01 2.55 25.48
N SER A 225 19.18 1.88 24.33
CA SER A 225 20.30 0.98 24.08
C SER A 225 21.58 1.74 23.73
N LYS A 226 22.75 1.09 23.87
CA LYS A 226 24.03 1.63 23.43
C LYS A 226 24.12 1.65 21.91
N GLY A 227 24.78 2.65 21.35
CA GLY A 227 25.00 2.82 19.90
C GLY A 227 24.99 4.30 19.53
N GLU A 228 25.44 4.60 18.31
CA GLU A 228 25.54 5.96 17.76
C GLU A 228 24.99 6.01 16.34
N ALA A 229 24.69 7.22 15.85
CA ALA A 229 24.25 7.39 14.48
C ALA A 229 25.39 7.02 13.51
N SER A 230 25.07 6.25 12.46
CA SER A 230 26.05 5.91 11.43
C SER A 230 26.54 7.15 10.67
N PRO A 231 27.79 7.15 10.17
CA PRO A 231 28.34 8.27 9.40
C PRO A 231 27.49 8.64 8.18
N GLU A 232 26.89 7.64 7.52
CA GLU A 232 26.00 7.83 6.37
C GLU A 232 24.71 8.54 6.76
N CYS A 233 24.17 8.24 7.93
CA CYS A 233 22.98 8.90 8.49
C CYS A 233 23.26 10.37 8.81
N LEU A 234 24.50 10.68 9.23
CA LEU A 234 24.93 12.05 9.57
C LEU A 234 25.23 12.89 8.32
N LYS A 235 25.82 12.31 7.27
CA LYS A 235 26.28 13.02 6.05
C LYS A 235 25.13 13.52 5.16
N ARG A 236 23.94 12.96 5.25
CA ARG A 236 22.83 13.38 4.40
C ARG A 236 22.35 14.80 4.81
N GLN A 237 22.59 15.77 3.93
CA GLN A 237 22.18 17.16 4.11
C GLN A 237 20.64 17.26 4.14
N ARG A 238 20.13 18.18 4.98
CA ARG A 238 18.72 18.59 4.91
C ARG A 238 18.54 19.36 3.61
N SER A 239 17.79 18.79 2.68
CA SER A 239 17.39 19.51 1.48
C SER A 239 16.56 20.75 1.87
N ALA A 240 16.79 21.85 1.18
CA ALA A 240 16.00 23.07 1.39
C ALA A 240 14.55 22.79 0.98
N PHE A 241 13.63 22.91 1.93
CA PHE A 241 12.22 22.52 1.81
C PHE A 241 11.49 23.29 0.68
N TRP A 242 11.67 24.60 0.63
CA TRP A 242 10.89 25.48 -0.24
C TRP A 242 11.19 25.33 -1.73
N PRO A 243 12.45 25.22 -2.19
CA PRO A 243 12.76 24.97 -3.60
C PRO A 243 12.21 23.64 -4.11
N ILE A 244 12.20 22.60 -3.25
CA ILE A 244 11.66 21.29 -3.63
C ILE A 244 10.15 21.38 -3.83
N ILE A 245 9.44 21.96 -2.88
CA ILE A 245 7.98 22.14 -2.96
C ILE A 245 7.61 22.97 -4.19
N SER A 246 8.26 24.10 -4.41
CA SER A 246 7.96 24.96 -5.57
C SER A 246 8.26 24.25 -6.89
N GLY A 247 9.34 23.47 -6.97
CA GLY A 247 9.68 22.66 -8.14
C GLY A 247 8.64 21.55 -8.42
N VAL A 248 8.18 20.88 -7.36
CA VAL A 248 7.13 19.86 -7.46
C VAL A 248 5.81 20.48 -7.92
N PHE A 249 5.36 21.58 -7.31
CA PHE A 249 4.13 22.25 -7.74
C PHE A 249 4.22 22.75 -9.19
N ARG A 250 5.35 23.32 -9.60
CA ARG A 250 5.54 23.76 -10.99
C ARG A 250 5.48 22.60 -11.99
N SER A 251 6.02 21.42 -11.63
CA SER A 251 5.96 20.23 -12.47
C SER A 251 4.55 19.65 -12.59
N LEU A 252 3.70 19.77 -11.54
CA LEU A 252 2.32 19.32 -11.54
C LEU A 252 1.48 19.99 -12.63
N PHE A 253 1.68 21.29 -12.87
CA PHE A 253 0.88 22.06 -13.83
C PHE A 253 1.30 21.84 -15.29
N LYS A 254 2.29 20.97 -15.57
CA LYS A 254 2.56 20.56 -16.95
C LYS A 254 1.39 19.70 -17.46
N ARG A 255 0.86 20.03 -18.64
CA ARG A 255 -0.33 19.40 -19.22
C ARG A 255 -0.27 17.86 -19.24
N HIS A 256 0.86 17.29 -19.70
CA HIS A 256 1.02 15.84 -19.79
C HIS A 256 1.04 15.17 -18.41
N VAL A 257 1.57 15.85 -17.37
CA VAL A 257 1.57 15.34 -15.98
C VAL A 257 0.16 15.34 -15.42
N LEU A 258 -0.60 16.44 -15.58
CA LEU A 258 -1.99 16.51 -15.14
C LEU A 258 -2.87 15.45 -15.82
N LEU A 259 -2.71 15.27 -17.13
CA LEU A 259 -3.47 14.26 -17.88
C LEU A 259 -3.14 12.84 -17.42
N LEU A 260 -1.85 12.53 -17.18
CA LEU A 260 -1.45 11.24 -16.66
C LEU A 260 -2.02 11.00 -15.26
N LEU A 261 -1.90 11.98 -14.36
CA LEU A 261 -2.40 11.85 -12.99
C LEU A 261 -3.92 11.71 -12.95
N ALA A 262 -4.63 12.48 -13.75
CA ALA A 262 -6.09 12.36 -13.87
C ALA A 262 -6.48 10.99 -14.44
N GLY A 263 -5.80 10.51 -15.48
CA GLY A 263 -6.03 9.19 -16.05
C GLY A 263 -5.72 8.06 -15.07
N MET A 264 -4.62 8.17 -14.33
CA MET A 264 -4.24 7.24 -13.28
C MET A 264 -5.28 7.23 -12.14
N ALA A 265 -5.75 8.41 -11.71
CA ALA A 265 -6.79 8.54 -10.71
C ALA A 265 -8.09 7.84 -11.15
N CYS A 266 -8.50 8.01 -12.42
CA CYS A 266 -9.67 7.32 -12.96
C CYS A 266 -9.49 5.79 -12.91
N ILE A 267 -8.35 5.27 -13.35
CA ILE A 267 -8.13 3.83 -13.45
C ILE A 267 -8.01 3.18 -12.07
N GLN A 268 -7.24 3.76 -11.17
CA GLN A 268 -7.05 3.17 -9.84
C GLN A 268 -8.25 3.36 -8.89
N SER A 269 -9.12 4.32 -9.18
CA SER A 269 -10.35 4.50 -8.41
C SER A 269 -11.37 3.37 -8.64
N SER A 270 -11.27 2.62 -9.74
CA SER A 270 -12.13 1.46 -9.99
C SER A 270 -11.99 0.37 -8.91
N ASP A 271 -10.79 0.18 -8.37
CA ASP A 271 -10.54 -0.75 -7.28
C ASP A 271 -11.18 -0.28 -5.96
N ALA A 272 -11.08 1.03 -5.66
CA ALA A 272 -11.73 1.61 -4.49
C ALA A 272 -13.26 1.57 -4.57
N PHE A 273 -13.82 1.62 -5.79
CA PHE A 273 -15.25 1.41 -6.02
C PHE A 273 -15.64 -0.04 -5.65
N ALA A 274 -14.88 -1.01 -6.12
CA ALA A 274 -15.13 -2.41 -5.78
C ALA A 274 -15.05 -2.65 -4.26
N ASP A 275 -14.09 -2.02 -3.56
CA ASP A 275 -13.99 -2.11 -2.10
C ASP A 275 -15.21 -1.56 -1.36
N ALA A 276 -15.92 -0.58 -1.94
CA ALA A 276 -17.09 0.04 -1.33
C ALA A 276 -18.41 -0.66 -1.72
N VAL A 277 -18.52 -1.16 -2.96
CA VAL A 277 -19.79 -1.68 -3.53
C VAL A 277 -19.89 -3.19 -3.49
N ALA A 278 -18.79 -3.91 -3.75
CA ALA A 278 -18.81 -5.37 -3.79
C ALA A 278 -19.28 -6.05 -2.49
N PRO A 279 -18.98 -5.51 -1.27
CA PRO A 279 -19.49 -6.09 -0.03
C PRO A 279 -21.03 -6.11 0.05
N THR A 280 -21.69 -5.01 -0.34
CA THR A 280 -23.15 -4.93 -0.33
C THR A 280 -23.76 -5.84 -1.38
N LEU A 281 -23.16 -5.91 -2.57
CA LEU A 281 -23.59 -6.82 -3.62
C LEU A 281 -23.47 -8.28 -3.17
N GLY A 282 -22.30 -8.69 -2.67
CA GLY A 282 -22.07 -10.07 -2.23
C GLY A 282 -22.93 -10.47 -1.03
N VAL A 283 -22.98 -9.64 0.01
CA VAL A 283 -23.64 -10.00 1.27
C VAL A 283 -25.14 -9.73 1.21
N GLN A 284 -25.59 -8.54 0.80
CA GLN A 284 -27.00 -8.17 0.87
C GLN A 284 -27.80 -8.64 -0.34
N HIS A 285 -27.22 -8.63 -1.55
CA HIS A 285 -27.93 -8.99 -2.77
C HIS A 285 -27.81 -10.47 -3.12
N LEU A 286 -26.58 -11.03 -3.02
CA LEU A 286 -26.34 -12.44 -3.34
C LEU A 286 -26.44 -13.37 -2.11
N GLY A 287 -26.65 -12.83 -0.90
CA GLY A 287 -26.90 -13.60 0.32
C GLY A 287 -25.65 -14.31 0.90
N TRP A 288 -24.46 -13.84 0.59
CA TRP A 288 -23.24 -14.39 1.19
C TRP A 288 -23.15 -14.04 2.69
N THR A 289 -22.51 -14.91 3.45
CA THR A 289 -22.09 -14.52 4.81
C THR A 289 -20.92 -13.53 4.72
N SER A 290 -20.76 -12.70 5.77
CA SER A 290 -19.60 -11.78 5.85
C SER A 290 -18.26 -12.54 5.83
N GLU A 291 -18.22 -13.74 6.41
CA GLU A 291 -17.05 -14.63 6.37
C GLU A 291 -16.76 -15.13 4.95
N ALA A 292 -17.79 -15.59 4.22
CA ALA A 292 -17.63 -16.06 2.84
C ALA A 292 -17.08 -14.95 1.93
N TYR A 293 -17.59 -13.71 2.09
CA TYR A 293 -17.06 -12.56 1.37
C TYR A 293 -15.61 -12.23 1.76
N SER A 294 -15.29 -12.26 3.04
CA SER A 294 -13.93 -12.00 3.54
C SER A 294 -12.93 -13.04 3.03
N ASN A 295 -13.32 -14.33 2.99
CA ASN A 295 -12.52 -15.41 2.44
C ASN A 295 -12.33 -15.26 0.92
N PHE A 296 -13.36 -14.83 0.20
CA PHE A 296 -13.25 -14.47 -1.21
C PHE A 296 -12.25 -13.32 -1.42
N GLY A 297 -12.32 -12.26 -0.63
CA GLY A 297 -11.37 -11.15 -0.64
C GLY A 297 -9.94 -11.60 -0.33
N ALA A 298 -9.76 -12.54 0.60
CA ALA A 298 -8.48 -13.17 0.90
C ALA A 298 -7.93 -13.95 -0.30
N MET A 299 -8.75 -14.80 -0.92
CA MET A 299 -8.37 -15.58 -2.10
C MET A 299 -7.97 -14.65 -3.26
N ILE A 300 -8.78 -13.64 -3.57
CA ILE A 300 -8.51 -12.67 -4.64
C ILE A 300 -7.19 -11.93 -4.38
N SER A 301 -6.92 -11.53 -3.13
CA SER A 301 -5.67 -10.88 -2.77
C SER A 301 -4.45 -11.76 -3.05
N LEU A 302 -4.50 -13.06 -2.77
CA LEU A 302 -3.43 -14.01 -3.13
C LEU A 302 -3.29 -14.17 -4.64
N VAL A 303 -4.39 -14.23 -5.37
CA VAL A 303 -4.37 -14.30 -6.84
C VAL A 303 -3.76 -13.03 -7.44
N ILE A 304 -4.11 -11.86 -6.91
CA ILE A 304 -3.51 -10.58 -7.32
C ILE A 304 -2.01 -10.59 -7.02
N ALA A 305 -1.58 -11.06 -5.84
CA ALA A 305 -0.16 -11.18 -5.51
C ALA A 305 0.60 -12.01 -6.56
N GLY A 306 0.06 -13.17 -6.96
CA GLY A 306 0.61 -14.01 -8.01
C GLY A 306 0.61 -13.32 -9.38
N ALA A 307 -0.51 -12.69 -9.74
CA ALA A 307 -0.65 -12.00 -11.02
C ALA A 307 0.36 -10.84 -11.18
N ILE A 308 0.55 -10.04 -10.14
CA ILE A 308 1.53 -8.94 -10.13
C ILE A 308 2.96 -9.44 -10.29
N LEU A 309 3.30 -10.59 -9.73
CA LEU A 309 4.64 -11.17 -9.86
C LEU A 309 4.90 -11.72 -11.26
N VAL A 310 3.89 -12.27 -11.93
CA VAL A 310 4.05 -13.05 -13.15
C VAL A 310 3.70 -12.28 -14.42
N LEU A 311 2.60 -11.52 -14.43
CA LEU A 311 2.02 -10.96 -15.66
C LEU A 311 2.71 -9.71 -16.25
N PRO A 312 3.21 -8.74 -15.46
CA PRO A 312 3.70 -7.48 -16.01
C PRO A 312 4.89 -7.65 -16.97
N ALA A 313 5.81 -8.56 -16.66
CA ALA A 313 7.01 -8.77 -17.48
C ALA A 313 6.69 -9.39 -18.86
N PRO A 314 5.93 -10.50 -18.98
CA PRO A 314 5.49 -11.03 -20.26
C PRO A 314 4.63 -10.05 -21.07
N LEU A 315 3.69 -9.36 -20.41
CA LEU A 315 2.84 -8.38 -21.10
C LEU A 315 3.68 -7.27 -21.72
N LYS A 316 4.66 -6.73 -20.98
CA LYS A 316 5.58 -5.72 -21.51
C LYS A 316 6.41 -6.27 -22.66
N MET A 317 6.87 -7.51 -22.58
CA MET A 317 7.69 -8.16 -23.60
C MET A 317 6.90 -8.41 -24.90
N TRP A 318 5.65 -8.85 -24.81
CA TRP A 318 4.84 -9.23 -25.98
C TRP A 318 4.07 -8.06 -26.59
N LEU A 319 3.54 -7.16 -25.78
CA LEU A 319 2.69 -6.05 -26.21
C LEU A 319 3.43 -4.71 -26.26
N GLY A 320 4.63 -4.65 -25.69
CA GLY A 320 5.34 -3.39 -25.46
C GLY A 320 4.83 -2.62 -24.24
N PRO A 321 5.59 -1.62 -23.77
CA PRO A 321 5.34 -0.96 -22.48
C PRO A 321 4.00 -0.21 -22.43
N ARG A 322 3.55 0.36 -23.55
CA ARG A 322 2.30 1.11 -23.62
C ARG A 322 1.08 0.20 -23.60
N MET A 323 1.07 -0.83 -24.44
CA MET A 323 -0.06 -1.76 -24.54
C MET A 323 -0.17 -2.67 -23.34
N ALA A 324 0.91 -2.95 -22.61
CA ALA A 324 0.89 -3.68 -21.35
C ALA A 324 0.08 -2.98 -20.26
N VAL A 325 -0.17 -1.66 -20.37
CA VAL A 325 -1.07 -0.91 -19.50
C VAL A 325 -2.46 -0.76 -20.12
N ILE A 326 -2.52 -0.39 -21.40
CA ILE A 326 -3.81 -0.10 -22.07
C ILE A 326 -4.70 -1.34 -22.16
N VAL A 327 -4.13 -2.49 -22.54
CA VAL A 327 -4.92 -3.72 -22.74
C VAL A 327 -5.64 -4.18 -21.48
N PRO A 328 -4.99 -4.30 -20.31
CA PRO A 328 -5.70 -4.64 -19.07
C PRO A 328 -6.80 -3.64 -18.70
N VAL A 329 -6.59 -2.33 -18.91
CA VAL A 329 -7.62 -1.32 -18.61
C VAL A 329 -8.81 -1.44 -19.57
N VAL A 330 -8.57 -1.66 -20.86
CA VAL A 330 -9.63 -1.91 -21.84
C VAL A 330 -10.42 -3.16 -21.45
N MET A 331 -9.74 -4.24 -21.11
CA MET A 331 -10.41 -5.48 -20.67
C MET A 331 -11.22 -5.26 -19.39
N ALA A 332 -10.71 -4.50 -18.41
CA ALA A 332 -11.45 -4.15 -17.20
C ALA A 332 -12.71 -3.31 -17.53
N ALA A 333 -12.59 -2.32 -18.43
CA ALA A 333 -13.72 -1.52 -18.86
C ALA A 333 -14.80 -2.36 -19.58
N LEU A 334 -14.38 -3.28 -20.45
CA LEU A 334 -15.29 -4.21 -21.13
C LEU A 334 -15.94 -5.18 -20.14
N THR A 335 -15.19 -5.66 -19.14
CA THR A 335 -15.75 -6.52 -18.08
C THR A 335 -16.80 -5.79 -17.27
N ALA A 336 -16.54 -4.53 -16.88
CA ALA A 336 -17.51 -3.71 -16.16
C ALA A 336 -18.75 -3.40 -17.01
N ALA A 337 -18.58 -3.08 -18.31
CA ALA A 337 -19.70 -2.89 -19.23
C ALA A 337 -20.52 -4.17 -19.36
N ALA A 338 -19.87 -5.31 -19.61
CA ALA A 338 -20.54 -6.60 -19.69
C ALA A 338 -21.32 -6.93 -18.40
N ALA A 339 -20.71 -6.68 -17.23
CA ALA A 339 -21.37 -6.86 -15.94
C ALA A 339 -22.64 -6.01 -15.83
N SER A 340 -22.61 -4.73 -16.25
CA SER A 340 -23.78 -3.86 -16.26
C SER A 340 -24.92 -4.42 -17.07
N PHE A 341 -24.65 -4.88 -18.31
CA PHE A 341 -25.69 -5.41 -19.20
C PHE A 341 -26.16 -6.81 -18.82
N THR A 342 -25.29 -7.65 -18.28
CA THR A 342 -25.63 -9.04 -17.91
C THR A 342 -26.21 -9.17 -16.51
N PHE A 343 -26.07 -8.14 -15.66
CA PHE A 343 -26.50 -8.20 -14.26
C PHE A 343 -27.93 -8.71 -14.05
N PRO A 344 -28.94 -8.30 -14.85
CA PRO A 344 -30.32 -8.81 -14.70
C PRO A 344 -30.46 -10.31 -14.93
N TYR A 345 -29.46 -10.94 -15.54
CA TYR A 345 -29.45 -12.37 -15.87
C TYR A 345 -28.56 -13.19 -14.93
N TRP A 346 -27.95 -12.56 -13.95
CA TRP A 346 -27.12 -13.29 -12.98
C TRP A 346 -27.99 -14.22 -12.15
N GLN A 347 -27.65 -15.52 -12.18
CA GLN A 347 -28.42 -16.56 -11.49
C GLN A 347 -27.75 -17.04 -10.20
N GLY A 348 -26.54 -16.54 -9.92
CA GLY A 348 -25.78 -17.00 -8.75
C GLY A 348 -24.54 -16.17 -8.48
N SER A 349 -23.64 -16.78 -7.71
CA SER A 349 -22.40 -16.14 -7.27
C SER A 349 -21.25 -16.24 -8.28
N ASN A 350 -21.35 -17.10 -9.29
CA ASN A 350 -20.25 -17.36 -10.21
C ASN A 350 -19.93 -16.15 -11.08
N GLU A 351 -20.98 -15.46 -11.56
CA GLU A 351 -20.86 -14.26 -12.37
C GLU A 351 -20.18 -13.14 -11.56
N PHE A 352 -20.59 -12.96 -10.31
CA PHE A 352 -20.00 -12.01 -9.38
C PHE A 352 -18.51 -12.32 -9.15
N VAL A 353 -18.18 -13.57 -8.83
CA VAL A 353 -16.80 -14.01 -8.59
C VAL A 353 -15.93 -13.75 -9.82
N LEU A 354 -16.43 -14.08 -11.02
CA LEU A 354 -15.69 -13.89 -12.27
C LEU A 354 -15.46 -12.40 -12.56
N VAL A 355 -16.49 -11.57 -12.44
CA VAL A 355 -16.42 -10.13 -12.72
C VAL A 355 -15.46 -9.45 -11.74
N GLU A 356 -15.62 -9.68 -10.43
CA GLU A 356 -14.77 -9.08 -9.41
C GLU A 356 -13.31 -9.54 -9.53
N ALA A 357 -13.08 -10.83 -9.78
CA ALA A 357 -11.73 -11.35 -9.98
C ALA A 357 -11.05 -10.71 -11.20
N LEU A 358 -11.72 -10.68 -12.34
CA LEU A 358 -11.18 -10.09 -13.56
C LEU A 358 -10.90 -8.60 -13.38
N MET A 359 -11.86 -7.83 -12.87
CA MET A 359 -11.70 -6.40 -12.69
C MET A 359 -10.52 -6.09 -11.76
N ARG A 360 -10.42 -6.74 -10.61
CA ARG A 360 -9.34 -6.50 -9.64
C ARG A 360 -7.98 -6.91 -10.19
N ILE A 361 -7.86 -8.08 -10.80
CA ILE A 361 -6.58 -8.55 -11.38
C ILE A 361 -6.12 -7.59 -12.49
N LEU A 362 -7.01 -7.24 -13.42
CA LEU A 362 -6.69 -6.36 -14.54
C LEU A 362 -6.32 -4.95 -14.07
N SER A 363 -7.06 -4.39 -13.09
CA SER A 363 -6.77 -3.09 -12.50
C SER A 363 -5.40 -3.04 -11.83
N TRP A 364 -5.02 -4.08 -11.06
CA TRP A 364 -3.73 -4.12 -10.39
C TRP A 364 -2.56 -4.39 -11.35
N VAL A 365 -2.75 -5.21 -12.39
CA VAL A 365 -1.75 -5.39 -13.45
C VAL A 365 -1.49 -4.06 -14.17
N ALA A 366 -2.56 -3.31 -14.49
CA ALA A 366 -2.43 -1.97 -15.08
C ALA A 366 -1.77 -0.97 -14.12
N ALA A 367 -2.10 -1.02 -12.81
CA ALA A 367 -1.56 -0.13 -11.80
C ALA A 367 -0.03 -0.20 -11.71
N ILE A 368 0.57 -1.38 -11.81
CA ILE A 368 2.04 -1.56 -11.82
C ILE A 368 2.67 -0.80 -13.00
N GLY A 369 2.07 -0.88 -14.18
CA GLY A 369 2.53 -0.14 -15.34
C GLY A 369 2.38 1.38 -15.18
N LEU A 370 1.24 1.83 -14.65
CA LEU A 370 0.98 3.25 -14.37
C LEU A 370 1.96 3.83 -13.35
N ILE A 371 2.25 3.09 -12.27
CA ILE A 371 3.26 3.47 -11.28
C ILE A 371 4.64 3.61 -11.96
N SER A 372 5.01 2.67 -12.83
CA SER A 372 6.25 2.72 -13.58
C SER A 372 6.34 3.96 -14.48
N TRP A 373 5.25 4.33 -15.17
CA TRP A 373 5.21 5.55 -15.99
C TRP A 373 5.31 6.81 -15.13
N THR A 374 4.64 6.84 -13.99
CA THR A 374 4.70 7.95 -13.04
C THR A 374 6.14 8.18 -12.56
N MET A 375 6.90 7.11 -12.31
CA MET A 375 8.32 7.21 -11.96
C MET A 375 9.17 7.80 -13.08
N GLN A 376 8.88 7.47 -14.35
CA GLN A 376 9.66 7.94 -15.51
C GLN A 376 9.49 9.44 -15.78
N ILE A 377 8.33 10.01 -15.47
CA ILE A 377 8.08 11.45 -15.65
C ILE A 377 8.58 12.31 -14.49
N CYS A 378 9.06 11.70 -13.41
CA CYS A 378 9.60 12.43 -12.29
C CYS A 378 10.97 13.04 -12.61
N ASN A 379 11.16 14.33 -12.29
CA ASN A 379 12.45 14.98 -12.43
C ASN A 379 13.46 14.35 -11.46
N PRO A 380 14.63 13.85 -11.91
CA PRO A 380 15.61 13.19 -11.05
C PRO A 380 16.04 14.01 -9.82
N ALA A 381 16.08 15.34 -9.92
CA ALA A 381 16.47 16.23 -8.82
C ALA A 381 15.47 16.22 -7.63
N ILE A 382 14.18 15.97 -7.90
CA ILE A 382 13.09 16.02 -6.91
C ILE A 382 12.19 14.78 -6.98
N ALA A 383 12.67 13.71 -7.63
CA ALA A 383 11.86 12.54 -8.01
C ALA A 383 11.11 11.91 -6.82
N ALA A 384 11.75 11.76 -5.66
CA ALA A 384 11.12 11.13 -4.50
C ALA A 384 9.91 11.93 -4.00
N THR A 385 10.05 13.27 -3.90
CA THR A 385 8.96 14.13 -3.41
C THR A 385 7.85 14.26 -4.46
N GLN A 386 8.21 14.33 -5.74
CA GLN A 386 7.26 14.40 -6.85
C GLN A 386 6.45 13.11 -6.95
N PHE A 387 7.08 11.96 -6.85
CA PHE A 387 6.41 10.66 -6.84
C PHE A 387 5.50 10.50 -5.62
N ALA A 388 5.95 10.89 -4.42
CA ALA A 388 5.13 10.86 -3.21
C ALA A 388 3.86 11.73 -3.34
N LEU A 389 3.97 12.91 -3.96
CA LEU A 389 2.81 13.76 -4.22
C LEU A 389 1.86 13.12 -5.23
N PHE A 390 2.37 12.51 -6.29
CA PHE A 390 1.54 11.82 -7.29
C PHE A 390 0.77 10.66 -6.65
N MET A 391 1.42 9.87 -5.80
CA MET A 391 0.75 8.81 -5.04
C MET A 391 -0.28 9.35 -4.06
N ALA A 392 0.01 10.46 -3.39
CA ALA A 392 -0.94 11.11 -2.48
C ALA A 392 -2.20 11.59 -3.21
N MET A 393 -2.05 12.22 -4.39
CA MET A 393 -3.18 12.65 -5.21
C MET A 393 -4.01 11.47 -5.71
N ASN A 394 -3.37 10.39 -6.11
CA ASN A 394 -4.06 9.17 -6.53
C ASN A 394 -4.86 8.54 -5.36
N ASN A 395 -4.28 8.45 -4.17
CA ASN A 395 -4.98 7.94 -3.00
C ASN A 395 -6.14 8.85 -2.57
N PHE A 396 -6.00 10.17 -2.73
CA PHE A 396 -7.10 11.11 -2.51
C PHE A 396 -8.27 10.86 -3.47
N ALA A 397 -7.99 10.65 -4.76
CA ALA A 397 -9.01 10.30 -5.75
C ALA A 397 -9.70 8.97 -5.40
N ARG A 398 -8.95 7.94 -5.00
CA ARG A 398 -9.49 6.65 -4.55
C ARG A 398 -10.44 6.82 -3.35
N SER A 399 -10.03 7.59 -2.33
CA SER A 399 -10.87 7.91 -1.17
C SER A 399 -12.16 8.61 -1.57
N GLY A 400 -12.07 9.65 -2.40
CA GLY A 400 -13.24 10.38 -2.89
C GLY A 400 -14.19 9.50 -3.72
N TYR A 401 -13.63 8.65 -4.58
CA TYR A 401 -14.44 7.76 -5.43
C TYR A 401 -15.17 6.68 -4.62
N ALA A 402 -14.50 6.10 -3.61
CA ALA A 402 -15.14 5.19 -2.67
C ALA A 402 -16.31 5.86 -1.94
N SER A 403 -16.11 7.11 -1.48
CA SER A 403 -17.14 7.85 -0.74
C SER A 403 -18.42 8.11 -1.56
N VAL A 404 -18.30 8.28 -2.89
CA VAL A 404 -19.47 8.57 -3.75
C VAL A 404 -20.08 7.34 -4.39
N SER A 405 -19.41 6.19 -4.34
CA SER A 405 -19.83 4.96 -5.01
C SER A 405 -21.19 4.45 -4.54
N GLY A 406 -21.49 4.56 -3.25
CA GLY A 406 -22.76 4.16 -2.67
C GLY A 406 -23.96 4.96 -3.23
N TRP A 407 -23.77 6.26 -3.46
CA TRP A 407 -24.79 7.10 -4.08
C TRP A 407 -25.16 6.65 -5.51
N VAL A 408 -24.18 6.16 -6.27
CA VAL A 408 -24.42 5.62 -7.61
C VAL A 408 -25.27 4.34 -7.53
N VAL A 409 -25.00 3.48 -6.55
CA VAL A 409 -25.80 2.27 -6.32
C VAL A 409 -27.22 2.62 -5.89
N GLU A 410 -27.42 3.56 -4.97
CA GLU A 410 -28.75 3.96 -4.52
C GLU A 410 -29.57 4.64 -5.62
N ALA A 411 -28.93 5.41 -6.52
CA ALA A 411 -29.59 6.11 -7.59
C ALA A 411 -29.99 5.20 -8.78
N GLY A 412 -29.19 4.18 -9.11
CA GLY A 412 -29.36 3.41 -10.34
C GLY A 412 -29.14 1.89 -10.19
N GLY A 413 -28.92 1.40 -8.98
CA GLY A 413 -28.60 0.00 -8.70
C GLY A 413 -27.19 -0.40 -9.12
N TYR A 414 -26.87 -1.68 -8.91
CA TYR A 414 -25.57 -2.25 -9.28
C TYR A 414 -25.25 -2.19 -10.79
N PRO A 415 -26.21 -2.36 -11.72
CA PRO A 415 -25.93 -2.15 -13.15
C PRO A 415 -25.40 -0.77 -13.47
N ALA A 416 -26.01 0.28 -12.92
CA ALA A 416 -25.54 1.66 -13.11
C ALA A 416 -24.16 1.88 -12.50
N ALA A 417 -23.88 1.23 -11.39
CA ALA A 417 -22.57 1.28 -10.74
C ALA A 417 -21.48 0.67 -11.62
N TYR A 418 -21.67 -0.52 -12.19
CA TYR A 418 -20.73 -1.13 -13.14
C TYR A 418 -20.60 -0.30 -14.43
N PHE A 419 -21.69 0.28 -14.92
CA PHE A 419 -21.65 1.17 -16.09
C PHE A 419 -20.81 2.42 -15.82
N ALA A 420 -20.96 3.03 -14.63
CA ALA A 420 -20.19 4.18 -14.21
C ALA A 420 -18.68 3.84 -14.11
N VAL A 421 -18.31 2.66 -13.58
CA VAL A 421 -16.92 2.19 -13.56
C VAL A 421 -16.36 2.04 -14.97
N SER A 422 -17.12 1.43 -15.89
CA SER A 422 -16.70 1.28 -17.28
C SER A 422 -16.44 2.64 -17.93
N GLY A 423 -17.39 3.58 -17.82
CA GLY A 423 -17.23 4.94 -18.32
C GLY A 423 -16.03 5.66 -17.74
N TRP A 424 -15.79 5.49 -16.45
CA TRP A 424 -14.66 6.08 -15.73
C TRP A 424 -13.32 5.53 -16.20
N LEU A 425 -13.24 4.23 -16.46
CA LEU A 425 -12.04 3.60 -17.05
C LEU A 425 -11.79 4.09 -18.49
N VAL A 426 -12.83 4.26 -19.28
CA VAL A 426 -12.73 4.84 -20.63
C VAL A 426 -12.21 6.27 -20.59
N VAL A 427 -12.73 7.10 -19.67
CA VAL A 427 -12.21 8.47 -19.44
C VAL A 427 -10.73 8.41 -19.07
N GLY A 428 -10.35 7.52 -18.17
CA GLY A 428 -8.95 7.30 -17.79
C GLY A 428 -8.05 6.94 -18.98
N LEU A 429 -8.51 6.04 -19.86
CA LEU A 429 -7.79 5.68 -21.09
C LEU A 429 -7.61 6.86 -22.03
N VAL A 430 -8.66 7.66 -22.25
CA VAL A 430 -8.60 8.87 -23.11
C VAL A 430 -7.59 9.87 -22.54
N LEU A 431 -7.60 10.10 -21.23
CA LEU A 431 -6.67 11.02 -20.58
C LEU A 431 -5.22 10.54 -20.70
N ILE A 432 -4.96 9.24 -20.51
CA ILE A 432 -3.61 8.66 -20.70
C ILE A 432 -3.18 8.73 -22.17
N TRP A 433 -4.09 8.48 -23.10
CA TRP A 433 -3.79 8.61 -24.52
C TRP A 433 -3.41 10.04 -24.89
N LEU A 434 -4.14 11.04 -24.39
CA LEU A 434 -3.85 12.46 -24.57
C LEU A 434 -2.55 12.89 -23.88
N ALA A 435 -2.16 12.24 -22.80
CA ALA A 435 -0.90 12.49 -22.09
C ALA A 435 0.33 12.05 -22.89
N ARG A 436 0.16 11.16 -23.90
CA ARG A 436 1.22 10.62 -24.78
C ARG A 436 2.40 9.98 -24.00
N VAL A 437 2.16 9.46 -22.81
CA VAL A 437 3.18 8.80 -22.00
C VAL A 437 3.55 7.45 -22.63
N GLY A 438 4.83 7.13 -22.66
CA GLY A 438 5.35 5.89 -23.25
C GLY A 438 5.88 6.03 -24.68
N ASP A 439 5.79 7.20 -25.31
CA ASP A 439 6.53 7.51 -26.54
C ASP A 439 7.97 7.92 -26.17
N GLU A 440 8.96 7.36 -26.85
CA GLU A 440 10.40 7.64 -26.61
C GLU A 440 10.76 9.14 -26.71
N THR A 441 9.90 9.94 -27.35
CA THR A 441 10.06 11.39 -27.54
C THR A 441 9.89 12.22 -26.25
N LEU A 442 9.33 11.66 -25.16
CA LEU A 442 9.19 12.38 -23.89
C LEU A 442 10.46 12.37 -23.04
N VAL A 443 11.43 11.50 -23.36
CA VAL A 443 12.70 11.41 -22.64
C VAL A 443 13.67 12.51 -23.06
N THR A 444 13.52 13.10 -24.27
CA THR A 444 14.44 14.06 -24.86
C THR A 444 14.12 15.53 -24.59
N ASN A 445 12.95 15.86 -23.99
CA ASN A 445 12.55 17.25 -23.71
C ASN A 445 12.86 17.72 -22.29
N HIS A 446 13.89 17.18 -21.64
CA HIS A 446 14.32 17.63 -20.31
C HIS A 446 15.39 18.75 -20.35
N ASP A 447 15.80 19.20 -21.54
CA ASP A 447 16.86 20.21 -21.73
C ASP A 447 16.35 21.61 -22.12
N ASP A 448 15.02 21.90 -22.04
CA ASP A 448 14.46 23.24 -22.24
C ASP A 448 13.79 23.82 -20.98
#